data_7e8ab7ed19bb70e1241e5c7a90404f66
#
_entry.id   7e8ab7ed19bb70e1241e5c7a90404f66
#
_cell.length_a   1.000
_cell.length_b   1.000
_cell.length_c   1.000
_cell.angle_alpha   90.00
_cell.angle_beta   90.00
_cell.angle_gamma   90.00
#
_symmetry.space_group_name_H-M   'P 1'
#
loop_
_entity.id
_entity.type
_entity.pdbx_description
1 polymer ?
#
loop_
_entity_poly.entity_id
_entity_poly.type
_entity_poly.pdbx_seq_one_letter_code
_entity_poly.pdbx_strand_id
1 'polypeptide(L)'
;MKKIHFALPLVLLPIAALSACSPASSADAERREIRELLDRSQISALVDRLGRTLDEGTFEDFRELYTADASATTPGGTAQGVDAMIAQAGRSHSADKKIQHFISNVIVDLHGDTAAVRANLLATFAPAAEGALTEPKYTLGEIYQFAAVRTRNGWRLSRVRSTPQWTIGTRF
;
A
#
# COMPACT_ATOMS: atom_id res chain seq x y z
N MET A 1 -90.77 22.32 14.32
CA MET A 1 -89.48 22.61 14.97
C MET A 1 -88.41 21.67 14.31
N LYS A 2 -87.58 22.15 13.36
CA LYS A 2 -86.52 21.39 12.69
C LYS A 2 -85.20 21.56 13.43
N LYS A 3 -84.62 20.47 13.93
CA LYS A 3 -83.30 20.47 14.55
C LYS A 3 -82.24 20.36 13.42
N ILE A 4 -81.39 21.38 13.37
CA ILE A 4 -80.24 21.43 12.46
C ILE A 4 -79.05 20.83 13.21
N HIS A 5 -78.50 19.71 12.66
CA HIS A 5 -77.23 19.15 13.18
C HIS A 5 -76.08 19.71 12.37
N PHE A 6 -75.22 20.44 13.03
CA PHE A 6 -73.90 20.89 12.48
C PHE A 6 -72.91 19.75 12.64
N ALA A 7 -72.42 19.21 11.56
CA ALA A 7 -71.30 18.29 11.55
C ALA A 7 -70.01 19.09 11.33
N LEU A 8 -69.09 19.01 12.29
CA LEU A 8 -67.77 19.64 12.25
C LEU A 8 -66.81 18.70 11.47
N PRO A 9 -66.11 19.13 10.42
CA PRO A 9 -65.12 18.26 9.74
C PRO A 9 -63.84 18.18 10.56
N LEU A 10 -63.41 16.96 10.89
CA LEU A 10 -62.13 16.64 11.51
C LEU A 10 -61.03 16.75 10.45
N VAL A 11 -60.21 17.82 10.55
CA VAL A 11 -59.04 17.99 9.68
C VAL A 11 -57.89 17.17 10.26
N LEU A 12 -57.56 16.05 9.61
CA LEU A 12 -56.37 15.27 9.87
C LEU A 12 -55.15 15.98 9.22
N LEU A 13 -54.30 16.62 10.01
CA LEU A 13 -52.99 17.08 9.54
C LEU A 13 -52.03 15.89 9.40
N PRO A 14 -51.32 15.75 8.26
CA PRO A 14 -50.27 14.75 8.16
C PRO A 14 -49.07 15.14 8.99
N ILE A 15 -48.70 14.27 9.92
CA ILE A 15 -47.45 14.38 10.69
C ILE A 15 -46.33 14.02 9.70
N ALA A 16 -45.62 15.02 9.18
CA ALA A 16 -44.38 14.81 8.45
C ALA A 16 -43.35 14.21 9.41
N ALA A 17 -43.02 12.93 9.22
CA ALA A 17 -41.92 12.29 9.92
C ALA A 17 -40.62 12.94 9.46
N LEU A 18 -40.09 13.86 10.24
CA LEU A 18 -38.69 14.31 10.12
C LEU A 18 -37.80 13.12 10.43
N SER A 19 -37.25 12.48 9.38
CA SER A 19 -36.16 11.50 9.50
C SER A 19 -34.95 12.24 10.08
N ALA A 20 -34.85 12.23 11.40
CA ALA A 20 -33.66 12.71 12.08
C ALA A 20 -32.50 11.76 11.66
N CYS A 21 -31.54 12.28 10.90
CA CYS A 21 -30.24 11.61 10.72
C CYS A 21 -29.67 11.38 12.13
N SER A 22 -29.67 10.11 12.57
CA SER A 22 -29.19 9.76 13.91
C SER A 22 -27.73 10.11 14.03
N PRO A 23 -27.26 10.81 15.08
CA PRO A 23 -25.85 11.15 15.28
C PRO A 23 -24.93 9.92 15.35
N ALA A 24 -25.45 8.72 15.65
CA ALA A 24 -24.76 7.45 15.57
C ALA A 24 -24.28 7.12 14.14
N SER A 25 -25.01 7.46 13.08
CA SER A 25 -24.62 7.17 11.70
C SER A 25 -23.46 8.03 11.20
N SER A 26 -23.34 9.29 11.66
CA SER A 26 -22.22 10.17 11.32
C SER A 26 -20.93 9.74 12.04
N ALA A 27 -21.00 9.36 13.32
CA ALA A 27 -19.86 8.87 14.08
C ALA A 27 -19.30 7.54 13.51
N ASP A 28 -20.16 6.66 13.01
CA ASP A 28 -19.73 5.41 12.39
C ASP A 28 -19.11 5.64 11.01
N ALA A 29 -19.58 6.62 10.26
CA ALA A 29 -18.96 7.03 9.00
C ALA A 29 -17.56 7.62 9.24
N GLU A 30 -17.42 8.52 10.20
CA GLU A 30 -16.14 9.12 10.59
C GLU A 30 -15.14 8.06 11.07
N ARG A 31 -15.56 7.12 11.91
CA ARG A 31 -14.71 6.00 12.35
C ARG A 31 -14.24 5.11 11.20
N ARG A 32 -15.07 4.91 10.17
CA ARG A 32 -14.65 4.17 8.97
C ARG A 32 -13.61 4.94 8.20
N GLU A 33 -13.83 6.22 7.96
CA GLU A 33 -12.89 7.08 7.24
C GLU A 33 -11.52 7.13 7.94
N ILE A 34 -11.50 7.33 9.26
CA ILE A 34 -10.27 7.30 10.06
C ILE A 34 -9.57 5.94 9.91
N ARG A 35 -10.30 4.83 9.95
CA ARG A 35 -9.73 3.49 9.78
C ARG A 35 -9.11 3.30 8.40
N GLU A 36 -9.79 3.74 7.35
CA GLU A 36 -9.26 3.68 5.99
C GLU A 36 -8.01 4.54 5.81
N LEU A 37 -7.95 5.72 6.42
CA LEU A 37 -6.75 6.57 6.42
C LEU A 37 -5.58 5.89 7.13
N LEU A 38 -5.82 5.28 8.29
CA LEU A 38 -4.81 4.52 9.02
C LEU A 38 -4.32 3.31 8.23
N ASP A 39 -5.22 2.59 7.57
CA ASP A 39 -4.87 1.45 6.72
C ASP A 39 -3.99 1.87 5.54
N ARG A 40 -4.35 2.92 4.82
CA ARG A 40 -3.54 3.48 3.74
C ARG A 40 -2.16 3.92 4.23
N SER A 41 -2.10 4.58 5.39
CA SER A 41 -0.83 4.99 6.01
C SER A 41 0.05 3.79 6.37
N GLN A 42 -0.52 2.75 6.98
CA GLN A 42 0.22 1.53 7.32
C GLN A 42 0.74 0.80 6.09
N ILE A 43 -0.07 0.71 5.02
CA ILE A 43 0.34 0.07 3.77
C ILE A 43 1.45 0.88 3.08
N SER A 44 1.35 2.21 3.04
CA SER A 44 2.42 3.06 2.50
C SER A 44 3.72 2.89 3.28
N ALA A 45 3.64 2.82 4.62
CA ALA A 45 4.80 2.58 5.47
C ALA A 45 5.48 1.21 5.21
N LEU A 46 4.75 0.17 4.76
CA LEU A 46 5.37 -1.09 4.32
C LEU A 46 6.23 -0.88 3.07
N VAL A 47 5.76 -0.07 2.13
CA VAL A 47 6.49 0.26 0.89
C VAL A 47 7.74 1.08 1.19
N ASP A 48 7.65 2.06 2.10
CA ASP A 48 8.79 2.87 2.52
C ASP A 48 9.85 2.00 3.24
N ARG A 49 9.41 1.12 4.15
CA ARG A 49 10.29 0.17 4.83
C ARG A 49 10.95 -0.81 3.85
N LEU A 50 10.25 -1.24 2.79
CA LEU A 50 10.84 -2.09 1.76
C LEU A 50 12.02 -1.39 1.06
N GLY A 51 11.86 -0.13 0.66
CA GLY A 51 12.93 0.66 0.05
C GLY A 51 14.16 0.72 0.95
N ARG A 52 13.97 1.05 2.23
CA ARG A 52 15.02 1.07 3.23
C ARG A 52 15.69 -0.30 3.44
N THR A 53 14.91 -1.37 3.55
CA THR A 53 15.42 -2.75 3.71
C THR A 53 16.31 -3.16 2.52
N LEU A 54 15.92 -2.77 1.30
CA LEU A 54 16.71 -3.00 0.10
C LEU A 54 18.02 -2.20 0.08
N ASP A 55 17.98 -0.94 0.52
CA ASP A 55 19.15 -0.05 0.58
C ASP A 55 20.17 -0.48 1.65
N GLU A 56 19.68 -0.91 2.81
CA GLU A 56 20.51 -1.32 3.95
C GLU A 56 20.98 -2.78 3.88
N GLY A 57 20.41 -3.60 3.00
CA GLY A 57 20.73 -5.02 2.86
C GLY A 57 20.23 -5.89 4.02
N THR A 58 19.24 -5.42 4.79
CA THR A 58 18.66 -6.15 5.94
C THR A 58 17.52 -7.06 5.51
N PHE A 59 17.77 -7.96 4.54
CA PHE A 59 16.72 -8.73 3.86
C PHE A 59 15.92 -9.67 4.78
N GLU A 60 16.42 -10.03 5.96
CA GLU A 60 15.66 -10.78 6.96
C GLU A 60 14.40 -10.00 7.43
N ASP A 61 14.41 -8.67 7.33
CA ASP A 61 13.26 -7.81 7.64
C ASP A 61 12.06 -8.06 6.69
N PHE A 62 12.28 -8.75 5.56
CA PHE A 62 11.18 -9.18 4.68
C PHE A 62 10.15 -10.04 5.43
N ARG A 63 10.55 -10.77 6.45
CA ARG A 63 9.63 -11.57 7.30
C ARG A 63 8.61 -10.71 8.04
N GLU A 64 8.93 -9.44 8.28
CA GLU A 64 8.01 -8.48 8.89
C GLU A 64 7.23 -7.67 7.86
N LEU A 65 7.72 -7.57 6.63
CA LEU A 65 7.07 -6.81 5.56
C LEU A 65 6.09 -7.67 4.77
N TYR A 66 6.41 -8.94 4.56
CA TYR A 66 5.69 -9.85 3.69
C TYR A 66 4.97 -10.96 4.45
N THR A 67 3.97 -11.57 3.82
CA THR A 67 3.43 -12.86 4.25
C THR A 67 4.44 -13.98 3.98
N ALA A 68 4.39 -15.07 4.73
CA ALA A 68 5.33 -16.17 4.56
C ALA A 68 5.30 -16.79 3.14
N ASP A 69 4.12 -16.80 2.52
CA ASP A 69 3.85 -17.33 1.18
C ASP A 69 3.92 -16.27 0.07
N ALA A 70 4.41 -15.07 0.37
CA ALA A 70 4.48 -13.98 -0.60
C ALA A 70 5.28 -14.33 -1.84
N SER A 71 5.05 -13.60 -2.92
CA SER A 71 5.80 -13.77 -4.17
C SER A 71 6.39 -12.47 -4.67
N ALA A 72 7.57 -12.57 -5.30
CA ALA A 72 8.22 -11.48 -5.99
C ALA A 72 8.49 -11.85 -7.45
N THR A 73 8.10 -10.97 -8.38
CA THR A 73 8.47 -11.06 -9.80
C THR A 73 9.21 -9.79 -10.18
N THR A 74 10.49 -9.93 -10.51
CA THR A 74 11.39 -8.84 -10.86
C THR A 74 12.13 -9.20 -12.15
N PRO A 75 12.91 -8.30 -12.77
CA PRO A 75 13.81 -8.66 -13.87
C PRO A 75 14.79 -9.79 -13.54
N GLY A 76 15.09 -10.00 -12.25
CA GLY A 76 15.92 -11.09 -11.77
C GLY A 76 15.23 -12.45 -11.68
N GLY A 77 13.93 -12.53 -12.03
CA GLY A 77 13.14 -13.76 -11.99
C GLY A 77 11.98 -13.71 -10.97
N THR A 78 11.38 -14.87 -10.73
CA THR A 78 10.28 -15.04 -9.77
C THR A 78 10.76 -15.85 -8.56
N ALA A 79 10.44 -15.36 -7.37
CA ALA A 79 10.62 -16.04 -6.09
C ALA A 79 9.27 -16.28 -5.43
N GLN A 80 9.07 -17.46 -4.85
CA GLN A 80 7.87 -17.85 -4.12
C GLN A 80 8.23 -18.19 -2.68
N GLY A 81 7.54 -17.54 -1.75
CA GLY A 81 7.82 -17.61 -0.31
C GLY A 81 8.90 -16.62 0.11
N VAL A 82 8.78 -16.12 1.35
CA VAL A 82 9.68 -15.07 1.88
C VAL A 82 11.14 -15.50 1.88
N ASP A 83 11.46 -16.78 2.15
CA ASP A 83 12.84 -17.28 2.13
C ASP A 83 13.48 -17.19 0.74
N ALA A 84 12.72 -17.57 -0.30
CA ALA A 84 13.18 -17.44 -1.68
C ALA A 84 13.36 -15.97 -2.11
N MET A 85 12.50 -15.08 -1.58
CA MET A 85 12.59 -13.63 -1.83
C MET A 85 13.83 -13.04 -1.15
N ILE A 86 14.16 -13.42 0.07
CA ILE A 86 15.40 -13.03 0.78
C ILE A 86 16.62 -13.47 -0.03
N ALA A 87 16.65 -14.75 -0.46
CA ALA A 87 17.74 -15.27 -1.27
C ALA A 87 17.87 -14.55 -2.64
N GLN A 88 16.75 -14.18 -3.27
CA GLN A 88 16.75 -13.41 -4.52
C GLN A 88 17.30 -12.00 -4.31
N ALA A 89 16.87 -11.30 -3.25
CA ALA A 89 17.35 -9.96 -2.91
C ALA A 89 18.88 -9.98 -2.64
N GLY A 90 19.37 -10.92 -1.84
CA GLY A 90 20.80 -11.08 -1.56
C GLY A 90 21.67 -11.27 -2.81
N ARG A 91 21.16 -11.99 -3.82
CA ARG A 91 21.88 -12.13 -5.10
C ARG A 91 21.92 -10.85 -5.94
N SER A 92 20.89 -10.02 -5.82
CA SER A 92 20.76 -8.78 -6.59
C SER A 92 21.53 -7.61 -5.99
N HIS A 93 21.82 -7.67 -4.68
CA HIS A 93 22.42 -6.61 -3.88
C HIS A 93 23.79 -7.08 -3.33
N SER A 94 24.73 -7.35 -4.24
CA SER A 94 26.08 -7.75 -3.86
C SER A 94 26.85 -6.59 -3.21
N ALA A 95 27.80 -6.91 -2.32
CA ALA A 95 28.53 -5.93 -1.51
C ALA A 95 29.45 -5.00 -2.34
N ASP A 96 29.70 -5.33 -3.60
CA ASP A 96 30.47 -4.50 -4.55
C ASP A 96 29.67 -3.33 -5.12
N LYS A 97 28.40 -3.19 -4.72
CA LYS A 97 27.47 -2.14 -5.16
C LYS A 97 26.91 -1.33 -4.02
N LYS A 98 26.76 -0.04 -4.26
CA LYS A 98 25.88 0.86 -3.51
C LYS A 98 24.61 1.03 -4.31
N ILE A 99 23.46 0.72 -3.73
CA ILE A 99 22.17 0.81 -4.38
C ILE A 99 21.29 1.73 -3.56
N GLN A 100 20.52 2.57 -4.23
CA GLN A 100 19.55 3.44 -3.59
C GLN A 100 18.22 3.36 -4.33
N HIS A 101 17.14 3.09 -3.59
CA HIS A 101 15.79 2.97 -4.09
C HIS A 101 14.96 4.20 -3.72
N PHE A 102 14.50 4.94 -4.71
CA PHE A 102 13.55 6.02 -4.54
C PHE A 102 12.16 5.53 -4.92
N ILE A 103 11.36 5.17 -3.94
CA ILE A 103 9.98 4.73 -4.16
C ILE A 103 9.07 5.94 -3.94
N SER A 104 8.22 6.23 -4.92
CA SER A 104 7.39 7.44 -4.92
C SER A 104 6.03 7.19 -5.54
N ASN A 105 5.12 8.16 -5.41
CA ASN A 105 3.77 8.10 -5.97
C ASN A 105 3.03 6.82 -5.54
N VAL A 106 3.10 6.49 -4.25
CA VAL A 106 2.43 5.33 -3.68
C VAL A 106 0.92 5.58 -3.68
N ILE A 107 0.20 4.79 -4.47
CA ILE A 107 -1.26 4.82 -4.60
C ILE A 107 -1.78 3.51 -4.02
N VAL A 108 -2.68 3.61 -3.05
CA VAL A 108 -3.28 2.47 -2.35
C VAL A 108 -4.76 2.39 -2.70
N ASP A 109 -5.19 1.33 -3.36
CA ASP A 109 -6.59 0.98 -3.61
C ASP A 109 -7.02 -0.06 -2.58
N LEU A 110 -7.76 0.40 -1.57
CA LEU A 110 -8.17 -0.40 -0.42
C LEU A 110 -9.49 -1.12 -0.71
N HIS A 111 -9.55 -2.43 -0.44
CA HIS A 111 -10.70 -3.29 -0.61
C HIS A 111 -10.91 -4.17 0.64
N GLY A 112 -11.44 -3.57 1.72
CA GLY A 112 -11.61 -4.26 3.00
C GLY A 112 -10.28 -4.71 3.60
N ASP A 113 -10.06 -6.01 3.70
CA ASP A 113 -8.83 -6.60 4.25
C ASP A 113 -7.74 -6.88 3.20
N THR A 114 -7.91 -6.38 1.98
CA THR A 114 -6.92 -6.44 0.91
C THR A 114 -6.69 -5.06 0.31
N ALA A 115 -5.54 -4.87 -0.33
CA ALA A 115 -5.26 -3.67 -1.10
C ALA A 115 -4.40 -3.98 -2.33
N ALA A 116 -4.66 -3.26 -3.42
CA ALA A 116 -3.73 -3.12 -4.52
C ALA A 116 -2.91 -1.84 -4.34
N VAL A 117 -1.61 -1.92 -4.57
CA VAL A 117 -0.71 -0.77 -4.42
C VAL A 117 0.11 -0.62 -5.68
N ARG A 118 0.24 0.62 -6.15
CA ARG A 118 1.12 1.01 -7.24
C ARG A 118 2.09 2.08 -6.74
N ALA A 119 3.35 1.96 -7.14
CA ALA A 119 4.37 2.98 -6.90
C ALA A 119 5.30 3.12 -8.11
N ASN A 120 5.99 4.25 -8.21
CA ASN A 120 7.14 4.39 -9.10
C ASN A 120 8.41 4.05 -8.31
N LEU A 121 9.35 3.38 -8.97
CA LEU A 121 10.68 3.12 -8.44
C LEU A 121 11.73 3.73 -9.35
N LEU A 122 12.71 4.38 -8.73
CA LEU A 122 13.98 4.70 -9.33
C LEU A 122 15.07 4.02 -8.50
N ALA A 123 15.77 3.06 -9.07
CA ALA A 123 16.91 2.39 -8.45
C ALA A 123 18.21 2.83 -9.12
N THR A 124 19.15 3.33 -8.33
CA THR A 124 20.44 3.82 -8.81
C THR A 124 21.55 2.95 -8.23
N PHE A 125 22.49 2.56 -9.07
CA PHE A 125 23.58 1.64 -8.78
C PHE A 125 24.93 2.34 -9.00
N ALA A 126 25.80 2.32 -7.98
CA ALA A 126 27.15 2.80 -8.05
C ALA A 126 28.12 1.70 -7.56
N PRO A 127 29.36 1.61 -8.07
CA PRO A 127 30.38 0.71 -7.51
C PRO A 127 30.62 1.05 -6.05
N ALA A 128 30.74 0.04 -5.18
CA ALA A 128 31.18 0.26 -3.82
C ALA A 128 32.70 0.51 -3.81
N ALA A 129 33.12 1.57 -3.12
CA ALA A 129 34.54 1.86 -2.86
C ALA A 129 34.68 2.30 -1.39
N GLU A 130 35.66 1.75 -0.70
CA GLU A 130 35.93 2.09 0.67
C GLU A 130 36.45 3.54 0.78
N GLY A 131 35.85 4.33 1.66
CA GLY A 131 36.28 5.71 1.92
C GLY A 131 36.05 6.71 0.77
N ALA A 132 35.38 6.32 -0.33
CA ALA A 132 35.16 7.19 -1.47
C ALA A 132 33.70 7.19 -1.93
N LEU A 133 33.25 8.33 -2.46
CA LEU A 133 32.02 8.43 -3.23
C LEU A 133 32.31 8.06 -4.69
N THR A 134 31.47 7.24 -5.28
CA THR A 134 31.58 6.81 -6.68
C THR A 134 30.40 7.32 -7.49
N GLU A 135 30.60 7.53 -8.77
CA GLU A 135 29.53 7.93 -9.68
C GLU A 135 28.57 6.76 -9.94
N PRO A 136 27.27 7.01 -9.98
CA PRO A 136 26.30 6.03 -10.47
C PRO A 136 26.63 5.60 -11.90
N LYS A 137 26.63 4.28 -12.16
CA LYS A 137 26.90 3.69 -13.47
C LYS A 137 25.64 3.18 -14.17
N TYR A 138 24.59 2.90 -13.38
CA TYR A 138 23.35 2.35 -13.88
C TYR A 138 22.19 2.88 -13.08
N THR A 139 21.12 3.26 -13.75
CA THR A 139 19.86 3.67 -13.14
C THR A 139 18.71 2.98 -13.86
N LEU A 140 17.74 2.49 -13.10
CA LEU A 140 16.58 1.75 -13.58
C LEU A 140 15.31 2.42 -13.08
N GLY A 141 14.43 2.81 -14.01
CA GLY A 141 13.08 3.27 -13.71
C GLY A 141 12.08 2.13 -13.89
N GLU A 142 11.26 1.89 -12.87
CA GLU A 142 10.30 0.78 -12.84
C GLU A 142 8.94 1.22 -12.31
N ILE A 143 7.93 0.42 -12.60
CA ILE A 143 6.64 0.45 -11.91
C ILE A 143 6.61 -0.73 -10.94
N TYR A 144 6.36 -0.44 -9.66
CA TYR A 144 6.04 -1.42 -8.65
C TYR A 144 4.53 -1.61 -8.53
N GLN A 145 4.11 -2.86 -8.49
CA GLN A 145 2.73 -3.26 -8.17
C GLN A 145 2.78 -4.25 -7.01
N PHE A 146 2.04 -3.94 -5.95
CA PHE A 146 1.95 -4.82 -4.79
C PHE A 146 0.52 -5.27 -4.59
N ALA A 147 0.36 -6.43 -3.94
CA ALA A 147 -0.84 -6.79 -3.20
C ALA A 147 -0.51 -6.76 -1.72
N ALA A 148 -1.40 -6.20 -0.92
CA ALA A 148 -1.32 -6.21 0.53
C ALA A 148 -2.54 -6.89 1.13
N VAL A 149 -2.36 -7.54 2.27
CA VAL A 149 -3.42 -8.24 3.02
C VAL A 149 -3.32 -7.89 4.50
N ARG A 150 -4.48 -7.78 5.15
CA ARG A 150 -4.54 -7.61 6.59
C ARG A 150 -4.36 -8.97 7.27
N THR A 151 -3.42 -9.05 8.18
CA THR A 151 -3.16 -10.24 9.00
C THR A 151 -3.52 -9.94 10.47
N ARG A 152 -3.39 -10.94 11.34
CA ARG A 152 -3.52 -10.75 12.80
C ARG A 152 -2.48 -9.79 13.36
N ASN A 153 -1.33 -9.64 12.67
CA ASN A 153 -0.22 -8.80 13.06
C ASN A 153 -0.14 -7.48 12.23
N GLY A 154 -1.28 -7.03 11.67
CA GLY A 154 -1.35 -5.84 10.82
C GLY A 154 -1.19 -6.16 9.32
N TRP A 155 -1.03 -5.11 8.52
CA TRP A 155 -0.88 -5.25 7.08
C TRP A 155 0.45 -5.90 6.71
N ARG A 156 0.44 -6.72 5.64
CA ARG A 156 1.61 -7.35 5.04
C ARG A 156 1.49 -7.32 3.53
N LEU A 157 2.61 -7.20 2.84
CA LEU A 157 2.66 -7.40 1.40
C LEU A 157 2.60 -8.90 1.09
N SER A 158 1.74 -9.31 0.15
CA SER A 158 1.60 -10.71 -0.28
C SER A 158 2.17 -10.94 -1.69
N ARG A 159 2.40 -9.87 -2.44
CA ARG A 159 3.01 -9.95 -3.78
C ARG A 159 3.68 -8.64 -4.12
N VAL A 160 4.79 -8.74 -4.83
CA VAL A 160 5.41 -7.62 -5.53
C VAL A 160 5.73 -8.01 -6.98
N ARG A 161 5.44 -7.11 -7.90
CA ARG A 161 5.88 -7.17 -9.30
C ARG A 161 6.59 -5.86 -9.63
N SER A 162 7.81 -5.98 -10.15
CA SER A 162 8.61 -4.89 -10.69
C SER A 162 8.61 -4.98 -12.21
N THR A 163 8.30 -3.88 -12.88
CA THR A 163 8.24 -3.81 -14.34
C THR A 163 9.11 -2.66 -14.83
N PRO A 164 10.27 -2.95 -15.44
CA PRO A 164 11.15 -1.93 -15.99
C PRO A 164 10.45 -1.09 -17.06
N GLN A 165 10.72 0.20 -17.04
CA GLN A 165 10.20 1.16 -18.01
C GLN A 165 11.33 1.72 -18.88
N TRP A 166 12.47 2.03 -18.26
CA TRP A 166 13.65 2.60 -18.93
C TRP A 166 14.90 2.42 -18.08
N THR A 167 16.06 2.59 -18.70
CA THR A 167 17.37 2.54 -18.03
C THR A 167 18.29 3.65 -18.53
N ILE A 168 19.24 4.04 -17.69
CA ILE A 168 20.36 4.92 -18.03
C ILE A 168 21.65 4.24 -17.61
N GLY A 169 22.67 4.30 -18.46
CA GLY A 169 23.98 3.69 -18.21
C GLY A 169 24.02 2.19 -18.47
N THR A 170 25.08 1.55 -18.01
CA THR A 170 25.34 0.13 -18.25
C THR A 170 25.38 -0.64 -16.94
N ARG A 171 24.66 -1.73 -16.87
CA ARG A 171 24.67 -2.65 -15.73
C ARG A 171 26.04 -3.31 -15.61
N PHE A 172 26.55 -3.41 -14.38
CA PHE A 172 27.89 -3.96 -14.05
C PHE A 172 27.80 -4.96 -12.91
#